data_5f2cf4667a769cb88348c05758259105
#
_entry.id   5f2cf4667a769cb88348c05758259105
#
_cell.length_a   1.000
_cell.length_b   1.000
_cell.length_c   1.000
_cell.angle_alpha   90.00
_cell.angle_beta   90.00
_cell.angle_gamma   90.00
#
_symmetry.space_group_name_H-M   'P 1'
#
loop_
_entity.id
_entity.type
_entity.pdbx_description
1 polymer ?
#
loop_
_entity_poly.entity_id
_entity_poly.type
_entity_poly.pdbx_seq_one_letter_code
_entity_poly.pdbx_strand_id
1 'polypeptide(L)'
;KKTLKKGVIQDVETQKKELIEISDTIWGAAEIAFQETVSSETLIAYARANGFEVEVGVAETPTAFVATYGSGKPVIGILGEFDALPGISQKTVPNKTPLKAGAAGHGCGHNLFGTASLGAAVAIKNKIASGELKGTVKFFGTPAEEKFFGKLWMARAGLFDDLDACVDWHPADHTEADVQSTLALVDFKVEFFGQTAHASADPWNGRSASDALELYTHGINSYREHVKPTVRIHYHIQDGGQVVNVVPDYSRLWVRVRDTKREGMNEVYKQVVKMAEGAAILANVDYEVNLISGIHEVLPNRAGGAAIQKNLEQLGAIDYTDEEQDFAYKIQEATFKPKIGIDGSISPLKATEEHPMGGSTDVGDVSFLVPVVRLGVTTAPKGTPWHSWAVVACGGMSIGHKGMVYAAKALSMTMVDLFTDKALLESVKEEFKIRKGDYQYEPLLPPGPPPLGQE
;
A
#
# COMPACT_ATOMS: atom_id res chain seq x y z
N LYS A 1 -18.38 21.47 16.28
CA LYS A 1 -17.16 20.79 15.83
C LYS A 1 -16.45 20.06 16.98
N LYS A 2 -16.12 20.75 18.07
CA LYS A 2 -15.46 20.16 19.25
C LYS A 2 -16.28 19.01 19.88
N THR A 3 -17.59 19.17 20.00
CA THR A 3 -18.52 18.16 20.52
C THR A 3 -18.58 16.93 19.61
N LEU A 4 -18.61 17.14 18.29
CA LEU A 4 -18.57 16.06 17.29
C LEU A 4 -17.28 15.23 17.39
N LYS A 5 -16.13 15.89 17.52
CA LYS A 5 -14.84 15.18 17.69
C LYS A 5 -14.81 14.33 18.96
N LYS A 6 -15.34 14.84 20.07
CA LYS A 6 -15.49 14.03 21.31
C LYS A 6 -16.43 12.84 21.09
N GLY A 7 -17.51 13.06 20.35
CA GLY A 7 -18.46 12.00 20.02
C GLY A 7 -17.86 10.87 19.20
N VAL A 8 -17.10 11.19 18.14
CA VAL A 8 -16.47 10.15 17.32
C VAL A 8 -15.34 9.41 18.06
N ILE A 9 -14.60 10.10 18.93
CA ILE A 9 -13.62 9.46 19.82
C ILE A 9 -14.32 8.44 20.71
N GLN A 10 -15.45 8.80 21.30
CA GLN A 10 -16.24 7.91 22.13
C GLN A 10 -16.82 6.73 21.34
N ASP A 11 -17.28 6.97 20.12
CA ASP A 11 -17.77 5.91 19.22
C ASP A 11 -16.66 4.90 18.89
N VAL A 12 -15.44 5.35 18.70
CA VAL A 12 -14.28 4.45 18.51
C VAL A 12 -13.99 3.65 19.77
N GLU A 13 -14.01 4.28 20.95
CA GLU A 13 -13.82 3.58 22.23
C GLU A 13 -14.88 2.51 22.45
N THR A 14 -16.13 2.79 22.11
CA THR A 14 -17.22 1.81 22.19
C THR A 14 -16.98 0.61 21.28
N GLN A 15 -16.37 0.81 20.12
CA GLN A 15 -16.04 -0.25 19.16
C GLN A 15 -14.77 -1.03 19.50
N LYS A 16 -13.94 -0.55 20.41
CA LYS A 16 -12.56 -1.03 20.65
C LYS A 16 -12.45 -2.54 20.73
N LYS A 17 -13.31 -3.19 21.52
CA LYS A 17 -13.28 -4.65 21.68
C LYS A 17 -13.52 -5.38 20.35
N GLU A 18 -14.54 -4.97 19.61
CA GLU A 18 -14.88 -5.57 18.31
C GLU A 18 -13.80 -5.31 17.28
N LEU A 19 -13.21 -4.11 17.25
CA LEU A 19 -12.12 -3.79 16.34
C LEU A 19 -10.89 -4.66 16.60
N ILE A 20 -10.54 -4.91 17.86
CA ILE A 20 -9.46 -5.83 18.21
C ILE A 20 -9.76 -7.25 17.73
N GLU A 21 -10.98 -7.74 17.93
CA GLU A 21 -11.40 -9.07 17.46
C GLU A 21 -11.32 -9.18 15.93
N ILE A 22 -11.77 -8.17 15.21
CA ILE A 22 -11.68 -8.11 13.73
C ILE A 22 -10.23 -8.12 13.26
N SER A 23 -9.40 -7.25 13.83
CA SER A 23 -7.98 -7.18 13.50
C SER A 23 -7.26 -8.50 13.76
N ASP A 24 -7.52 -9.15 14.89
CA ASP A 24 -6.92 -10.43 15.25
C ASP A 24 -7.39 -11.57 14.33
N THR A 25 -8.64 -11.53 13.87
CA THR A 25 -9.16 -12.48 12.87
C THR A 25 -8.39 -12.32 11.53
N ILE A 26 -8.22 -11.10 11.06
CA ILE A 26 -7.47 -10.80 9.83
C ILE A 26 -5.99 -11.15 10.01
N TRP A 27 -5.41 -10.83 11.15
CA TRP A 27 -4.03 -11.17 11.50
C TRP A 27 -3.81 -12.69 11.46
N GLY A 28 -4.73 -13.45 12.03
CA GLY A 28 -4.65 -14.93 12.05
C GLY A 28 -4.88 -15.56 10.68
N ALA A 29 -5.76 -15.00 9.85
CA ALA A 29 -6.01 -15.47 8.49
C ALA A 29 -4.80 -15.23 7.57
N ALA A 30 -4.14 -14.08 7.70
CA ALA A 30 -2.92 -13.70 6.98
C ALA A 30 -2.96 -14.07 5.49
N GLU A 31 -3.88 -13.48 4.77
CA GLU A 31 -4.16 -13.81 3.37
C GLU A 31 -3.44 -12.85 2.42
N ILE A 32 -2.78 -13.40 1.41
CA ILE A 32 -2.01 -12.62 0.44
C ILE A 32 -2.89 -12.04 -0.68
N ALA A 33 -2.28 -11.25 -1.55
CA ALA A 33 -2.93 -10.50 -2.63
C ALA A 33 -4.00 -11.29 -3.39
N PHE A 34 -5.19 -10.73 -3.47
CA PHE A 34 -6.42 -11.27 -4.08
C PHE A 34 -6.98 -12.55 -3.44
N GLN A 35 -6.36 -13.07 -2.40
CA GLN A 35 -6.79 -14.25 -1.65
C GLN A 35 -7.36 -13.89 -0.27
N GLU A 36 -7.66 -12.62 -0.03
CA GLU A 36 -8.08 -12.06 1.28
C GLU A 36 -9.56 -12.32 1.55
N THR A 37 -10.00 -13.57 1.42
CA THR A 37 -11.43 -13.95 1.50
C THR A 37 -11.99 -13.77 2.91
N VAL A 38 -11.36 -14.36 3.92
CA VAL A 38 -11.79 -14.24 5.33
C VAL A 38 -11.69 -12.79 5.79
N SER A 39 -10.61 -12.10 5.42
CA SER A 39 -10.37 -10.71 5.80
C SER A 39 -11.43 -9.78 5.25
N SER A 40 -11.74 -9.88 3.95
CA SER A 40 -12.79 -9.07 3.33
C SER A 40 -14.17 -9.38 3.90
N GLU A 41 -14.52 -10.65 4.06
CA GLU A 41 -15.80 -11.07 4.64
C GLU A 41 -16.00 -10.57 6.07
N THR A 42 -14.93 -10.58 6.87
CA THR A 42 -14.96 -10.07 8.25
C THR A 42 -15.27 -8.58 8.29
N LEU A 43 -14.61 -7.79 7.44
CA LEU A 43 -14.85 -6.35 7.32
C LEU A 43 -16.24 -6.05 6.75
N ILE A 44 -16.67 -6.78 5.73
CA ILE A 44 -18.01 -6.65 5.12
C ILE A 44 -19.11 -6.92 6.15
N ALA A 45 -18.97 -7.99 6.92
CA ALA A 45 -19.94 -8.34 7.96
C ALA A 45 -20.10 -7.22 9.00
N TYR A 46 -18.99 -6.63 9.43
CA TYR A 46 -19.02 -5.53 10.38
C TYR A 46 -19.65 -4.25 9.78
N ALA A 47 -19.33 -3.93 8.53
CA ALA A 47 -19.94 -2.81 7.83
C ALA A 47 -21.46 -3.00 7.70
N ARG A 48 -21.91 -4.17 7.29
CA ARG A 48 -23.36 -4.48 7.19
C ARG A 48 -24.06 -4.43 8.53
N ALA A 49 -23.46 -4.98 9.58
CA ALA A 49 -24.00 -4.94 10.93
C ALA A 49 -24.17 -3.51 11.47
N ASN A 50 -23.36 -2.58 10.96
CA ASN A 50 -23.42 -1.14 11.28
C ASN A 50 -24.28 -0.32 10.30
N GLY A 51 -25.03 -0.96 9.41
CA GLY A 51 -26.02 -0.31 8.55
C GLY A 51 -25.49 0.25 7.23
N PHE A 52 -24.24 -0.07 6.85
CA PHE A 52 -23.72 0.29 5.54
C PHE A 52 -24.37 -0.55 4.44
N GLU A 53 -24.62 0.07 3.31
CA GLU A 53 -24.86 -0.63 2.04
C GLU A 53 -23.52 -1.05 1.45
N VAL A 54 -23.33 -2.35 1.21
CA VAL A 54 -22.05 -2.89 0.78
C VAL A 54 -22.17 -3.51 -0.62
N GLU A 55 -21.39 -3.00 -1.55
CA GLU A 55 -21.20 -3.58 -2.88
C GLU A 55 -19.91 -4.40 -2.89
N VAL A 56 -20.05 -5.71 -3.07
CA VAL A 56 -18.95 -6.68 -3.01
C VAL A 56 -18.53 -7.10 -4.41
N GLY A 57 -17.23 -7.37 -4.61
CA GLY A 57 -16.71 -7.83 -5.88
C GLY A 57 -16.62 -6.73 -6.94
N VAL A 58 -16.44 -5.49 -6.51
CA VAL A 58 -16.26 -4.34 -7.40
C VAL A 58 -14.99 -4.48 -8.25
N ALA A 59 -14.98 -3.86 -9.42
CA ALA A 59 -13.83 -3.89 -10.33
C ALA A 59 -13.35 -5.33 -10.68
N GLU A 60 -14.28 -6.27 -10.83
CA GLU A 60 -14.01 -7.68 -11.11
C GLU A 60 -13.05 -8.34 -10.10
N THR A 61 -13.02 -7.81 -8.87
CA THR A 61 -12.13 -8.25 -7.80
C THR A 61 -12.96 -8.79 -6.62
N PRO A 62 -13.04 -10.12 -6.43
CA PRO A 62 -13.93 -10.73 -5.43
C PRO A 62 -13.74 -10.22 -4.00
N THR A 63 -12.52 -9.84 -3.61
CA THR A 63 -12.19 -9.35 -2.27
C THR A 63 -12.26 -7.83 -2.11
N ALA A 64 -12.52 -7.09 -3.20
CA ALA A 64 -12.73 -5.65 -3.16
C ALA A 64 -14.19 -5.31 -2.88
N PHE A 65 -14.44 -4.27 -2.10
CA PHE A 65 -15.80 -3.83 -1.80
C PHE A 65 -15.85 -2.35 -1.46
N VAL A 66 -17.05 -1.78 -1.57
CA VAL A 66 -17.36 -0.39 -1.16
C VAL A 66 -18.54 -0.41 -0.23
N ALA A 67 -18.38 0.16 0.96
CA ALA A 67 -19.42 0.33 1.95
C ALA A 67 -19.83 1.80 2.04
N THR A 68 -21.10 2.10 1.81
CA THR A 68 -21.62 3.47 1.72
C THR A 68 -22.70 3.72 2.77
N TYR A 69 -22.66 4.88 3.41
CA TYR A 69 -23.71 5.37 4.29
C TYR A 69 -23.95 6.86 4.10
N GLY A 70 -25.22 7.27 4.12
CA GLY A 70 -25.63 8.64 3.94
C GLY A 70 -25.96 8.96 2.49
N SER A 71 -26.20 10.24 2.23
CA SER A 71 -26.52 10.75 0.90
C SER A 71 -26.11 12.21 0.76
N GLY A 72 -25.90 12.64 -0.48
CA GLY A 72 -25.51 14.02 -0.77
C GLY A 72 -24.06 14.33 -0.43
N LYS A 73 -23.72 15.61 -0.56
CA LYS A 73 -22.35 16.11 -0.36
C LYS A 73 -22.13 16.71 1.03
N PRO A 74 -20.88 16.72 1.52
CA PRO A 74 -19.70 16.15 0.85
C PRO A 74 -19.70 14.64 0.86
N VAL A 75 -18.97 14.04 -0.08
CA VAL A 75 -18.69 12.60 -0.14
C VAL A 75 -17.25 12.38 0.28
N ILE A 76 -17.06 11.81 1.45
CA ILE A 76 -15.72 11.56 2.02
C ILE A 76 -15.43 10.06 2.02
N GLY A 77 -14.34 9.70 1.36
CA GLY A 77 -13.86 8.32 1.31
C GLY A 77 -12.81 8.03 2.38
N ILE A 78 -12.66 6.76 2.69
CA ILE A 78 -11.58 6.24 3.51
C ILE A 78 -11.12 4.89 2.96
N LEU A 79 -9.80 4.70 2.87
CA LEU A 79 -9.18 3.49 2.35
C LEU A 79 -8.89 2.50 3.47
N GLY A 80 -9.02 1.20 3.18
CA GLY A 80 -8.67 0.14 4.10
C GLY A 80 -8.01 -1.04 3.39
N GLU A 81 -6.73 -1.29 3.67
CA GLU A 81 -5.96 -2.42 3.16
C GLU A 81 -6.00 -3.57 4.18
N PHE A 82 -5.89 -4.80 3.70
CA PHE A 82 -5.99 -5.99 4.55
C PHE A 82 -5.22 -7.21 4.01
N ASP A 83 -4.33 -7.03 3.04
CA ASP A 83 -3.48 -8.09 2.50
C ASP A 83 -2.22 -8.30 3.33
N ALA A 84 -1.79 -9.57 3.43
CA ALA A 84 -0.58 -10.01 4.11
C ALA A 84 0.57 -10.25 3.14
N LEU A 85 1.73 -10.53 3.68
CA LEU A 85 2.96 -10.83 2.94
C LEU A 85 3.34 -12.31 3.09
N PRO A 86 3.86 -12.96 2.04
CA PRO A 86 4.24 -14.35 2.10
C PRO A 86 5.46 -14.60 3.00
N GLY A 87 5.52 -15.76 3.63
CA GLY A 87 6.73 -16.32 4.25
C GLY A 87 7.15 -15.74 5.61
N ILE A 88 6.36 -14.86 6.23
CA ILE A 88 6.74 -14.17 7.47
C ILE A 88 5.77 -14.40 8.64
N SER A 89 5.10 -15.56 8.65
CA SER A 89 4.26 -15.95 9.79
C SER A 89 5.04 -15.84 11.11
N GLN A 90 4.39 -15.34 12.16
CA GLN A 90 5.04 -15.06 13.43
C GLN A 90 4.06 -15.16 14.58
N LYS A 91 4.52 -15.61 15.72
CA LYS A 91 3.80 -15.48 17.01
C LYS A 91 3.93 -14.08 17.57
N THR A 92 3.08 -13.73 18.54
CA THR A 92 3.13 -12.45 19.24
C THR A 92 4.18 -12.43 20.36
N VAL A 93 5.41 -12.76 19.98
CA VAL A 93 6.59 -12.81 20.86
C VAL A 93 7.72 -11.99 20.26
N PRO A 94 8.64 -11.42 21.07
CA PRO A 94 9.64 -10.48 20.61
C PRO A 94 10.92 -11.12 20.04
N ASN A 95 10.82 -12.35 19.54
CA ASN A 95 11.90 -13.06 18.87
C ASN A 95 11.31 -13.83 17.68
N LYS A 96 12.11 -14.08 16.66
CA LYS A 96 11.64 -14.74 15.45
C LYS A 96 11.16 -16.18 15.75
N THR A 97 9.85 -16.36 15.76
CA THR A 97 9.19 -17.64 16.06
C THR A 97 7.97 -17.77 15.14
N PRO A 98 8.10 -18.47 13.99
CA PRO A 98 6.96 -18.64 13.09
C PRO A 98 5.78 -19.33 13.79
N LEU A 99 4.59 -18.82 13.57
CA LEU A 99 3.33 -19.47 13.98
C LEU A 99 3.12 -20.74 13.15
N LYS A 100 3.36 -20.63 11.84
CA LYS A 100 3.37 -21.74 10.89
C LYS A 100 4.49 -21.50 9.88
N ALA A 101 5.48 -22.36 9.87
CA ALA A 101 6.66 -22.21 9.01
C ALA A 101 6.27 -22.03 7.53
N GLY A 102 6.85 -21.01 6.89
CA GLY A 102 6.59 -20.67 5.48
C GLY A 102 5.27 -20.00 5.17
N ALA A 103 4.37 -19.87 6.15
CA ALA A 103 3.09 -19.20 5.96
C ALA A 103 3.20 -17.67 5.93
N ALA A 104 2.15 -17.01 5.45
CA ALA A 104 2.08 -15.57 5.37
C ALA A 104 1.88 -14.91 6.75
N GLY A 105 2.21 -13.63 6.83
CA GLY A 105 1.99 -12.81 8.02
C GLY A 105 1.81 -11.34 7.65
N HIS A 106 1.16 -10.58 8.53
CA HIS A 106 0.91 -9.15 8.34
C HIS A 106 2.15 -8.31 8.67
N GLY A 107 3.15 -8.39 7.82
CA GLY A 107 4.42 -7.66 7.95
C GLY A 107 4.38 -6.19 7.56
N CYS A 108 3.23 -5.70 7.12
CA CYS A 108 2.96 -4.29 6.85
C CYS A 108 1.86 -3.70 7.75
N GLY A 109 1.29 -4.53 8.63
CA GLY A 109 0.25 -4.11 9.57
C GLY A 109 -1.12 -3.88 8.94
N HIS A 110 -1.41 -4.45 7.78
CA HIS A 110 -2.68 -4.23 7.08
C HIS A 110 -3.90 -4.78 7.82
N ASN A 111 -3.72 -5.75 8.72
CA ASN A 111 -4.78 -6.16 9.65
C ASN A 111 -5.27 -4.99 10.53
N LEU A 112 -4.36 -4.13 10.95
CA LEU A 112 -4.66 -2.91 11.70
C LEU A 112 -5.23 -1.83 10.80
N PHE A 113 -4.68 -1.72 9.58
CA PHE A 113 -5.02 -0.68 8.62
C PHE A 113 -6.49 -0.70 8.24
N GLY A 114 -6.98 -1.79 7.66
CA GLY A 114 -8.37 -1.91 7.23
C GLY A 114 -9.35 -1.80 8.38
N THR A 115 -9.00 -2.36 9.52
CA THR A 115 -9.85 -2.36 10.71
C THR A 115 -10.02 -0.97 11.30
N ALA A 116 -8.94 -0.22 11.49
CA ALA A 116 -9.01 1.16 11.99
C ALA A 116 -9.81 2.07 11.05
N SER A 117 -9.58 1.93 9.74
CA SER A 117 -10.30 2.71 8.74
C SER A 117 -11.81 2.44 8.78
N LEU A 118 -12.21 1.18 8.92
CA LEU A 118 -13.63 0.83 9.04
C LEU A 118 -14.22 1.34 10.35
N GLY A 119 -13.50 1.24 11.46
CA GLY A 119 -13.91 1.80 12.75
C GLY A 119 -14.15 3.30 12.69
N ALA A 120 -13.30 4.02 12.00
CA ALA A 120 -13.49 5.46 11.75
C ALA A 120 -14.72 5.74 10.88
N ALA A 121 -14.93 4.96 9.82
CA ALA A 121 -16.12 5.08 8.98
C ALA A 121 -17.42 4.83 9.78
N VAL A 122 -17.42 3.86 10.67
CA VAL A 122 -18.57 3.58 11.56
C VAL A 122 -18.84 4.74 12.51
N ALA A 123 -17.80 5.35 13.08
CA ALA A 123 -17.97 6.52 13.95
C ALA A 123 -18.60 7.71 13.20
N ILE A 124 -18.20 7.94 11.97
CA ILE A 124 -18.80 8.97 11.10
C ILE A 124 -20.23 8.60 10.74
N LYS A 125 -20.49 7.34 10.38
CA LYS A 125 -21.84 6.84 10.09
C LYS A 125 -22.79 7.13 11.26
N ASN A 126 -22.35 6.92 12.49
CA ASN A 126 -23.16 7.20 13.66
C ASN A 126 -23.59 8.69 13.73
N LYS A 127 -22.71 9.61 13.36
CA LYS A 127 -23.00 11.05 13.33
C LYS A 127 -23.91 11.45 12.17
N ILE A 128 -23.82 10.76 11.05
CA ILE A 128 -24.76 10.95 9.93
C ILE A 128 -26.13 10.40 10.32
N ALA A 129 -26.19 9.22 10.93
CA ALA A 129 -27.44 8.60 11.35
C ALA A 129 -28.19 9.43 12.40
N SER A 130 -27.48 10.08 13.32
CA SER A 130 -28.07 10.98 14.33
C SER A 130 -28.46 12.34 13.78
N GLY A 131 -28.11 12.67 12.54
CA GLY A 131 -28.34 13.98 11.92
C GLY A 131 -27.35 15.06 12.32
N GLU A 132 -26.33 14.73 13.10
CA GLU A 132 -25.26 15.65 13.50
C GLU A 132 -24.30 15.99 12.35
N LEU A 133 -24.15 15.10 11.38
CA LEU A 133 -23.42 15.31 10.14
C LEU A 133 -24.34 15.10 8.93
N LYS A 134 -24.06 15.80 7.84
CA LYS A 134 -24.75 15.66 6.55
C LYS A 134 -23.73 15.31 5.47
N GLY A 135 -24.08 14.38 4.60
CA GLY A 135 -23.26 13.94 3.49
C GLY A 135 -23.13 12.41 3.45
N THR A 136 -22.11 11.94 2.79
CA THR A 136 -21.88 10.54 2.51
C THR A 136 -20.50 10.11 2.99
N VAL A 137 -20.40 8.97 3.67
CA VAL A 137 -19.14 8.30 3.97
C VAL A 137 -19.03 7.02 3.16
N LYS A 138 -17.87 6.81 2.53
CA LYS A 138 -17.56 5.58 1.77
C LYS A 138 -16.29 4.94 2.28
N PHE A 139 -16.40 3.70 2.73
CA PHE A 139 -15.25 2.86 3.04
C PHE A 139 -14.92 1.99 1.85
N PHE A 140 -13.67 2.02 1.41
CA PHE A 140 -13.15 1.19 0.33
C PHE A 140 -12.31 0.07 0.90
N GLY A 141 -12.77 -1.17 0.77
CA GLY A 141 -11.97 -2.35 1.04
C GLY A 141 -11.07 -2.64 -0.15
N THR A 142 -9.78 -2.39 0.01
CA THR A 142 -8.82 -2.38 -1.10
C THR A 142 -7.81 -3.50 -0.95
N PRO A 143 -8.00 -4.66 -1.66
CA PRO A 143 -7.10 -5.80 -1.61
C PRO A 143 -5.83 -5.59 -2.43
N ALA A 144 -4.85 -6.47 -2.23
CA ALA A 144 -3.68 -6.64 -3.10
C ALA A 144 -2.82 -5.37 -3.26
N GLU A 145 -2.52 -4.67 -2.15
CA GLU A 145 -1.59 -3.53 -2.20
C GLU A 145 -0.15 -3.98 -2.42
N GLU A 146 0.26 -5.07 -1.76
CA GLU A 146 1.64 -5.55 -1.75
C GLU A 146 2.08 -6.17 -3.08
N LYS A 147 1.14 -6.64 -3.89
CA LYS A 147 1.38 -7.24 -5.19
C LYS A 147 0.22 -6.95 -6.11
N PHE A 148 0.51 -6.64 -7.36
CA PHE A 148 -0.45 -6.29 -8.42
C PHE A 148 -1.12 -4.93 -8.28
N PHE A 149 -1.25 -4.36 -7.08
CA PHE A 149 -1.83 -3.04 -6.83
C PHE A 149 -3.33 -2.95 -7.14
N GLY A 150 -4.13 -3.57 -6.28
CA GLY A 150 -5.59 -3.71 -6.48
C GLY A 150 -6.36 -2.41 -6.68
N LYS A 151 -5.89 -1.29 -6.11
CA LYS A 151 -6.53 0.02 -6.29
C LYS A 151 -6.55 0.50 -7.74
N LEU A 152 -5.65 0.00 -8.58
CA LEU A 152 -5.61 0.39 -10.01
C LEU A 152 -6.86 -0.07 -10.77
N TRP A 153 -7.32 -1.29 -10.51
CA TRP A 153 -8.58 -1.79 -11.13
C TRP A 153 -9.79 -1.05 -10.60
N MET A 154 -9.80 -0.71 -9.32
CA MET A 154 -10.84 0.13 -8.71
C MET A 154 -10.84 1.55 -9.32
N ALA A 155 -9.66 2.14 -9.53
CA ALA A 155 -9.50 3.43 -10.19
C ALA A 155 -9.98 3.39 -11.65
N ARG A 156 -9.61 2.36 -12.39
CA ARG A 156 -10.07 2.15 -13.78
C ARG A 156 -11.60 2.00 -13.86
N ALA A 157 -12.20 1.38 -12.87
CA ALA A 157 -13.66 1.24 -12.78
C ALA A 157 -14.39 2.53 -12.36
N GLY A 158 -13.66 3.61 -12.05
CA GLY A 158 -14.26 4.91 -11.68
C GLY A 158 -14.78 4.98 -10.24
N LEU A 159 -14.38 4.07 -9.37
CA LEU A 159 -14.97 3.96 -8.02
C LEU A 159 -14.65 5.14 -7.10
N PHE A 160 -13.59 5.90 -7.39
CA PHE A 160 -13.19 7.06 -6.58
C PHE A 160 -13.67 8.40 -7.13
N ASP A 161 -14.30 8.42 -8.30
CA ASP A 161 -14.56 9.64 -9.08
C ASP A 161 -15.55 10.61 -8.42
N ASP A 162 -16.42 10.13 -7.55
CA ASP A 162 -17.44 10.94 -6.88
C ASP A 162 -17.02 11.52 -5.51
N LEU A 163 -15.80 11.21 -5.06
CA LEU A 163 -15.30 11.66 -3.77
C LEU A 163 -14.90 13.15 -3.80
N ASP A 164 -15.23 13.89 -2.75
CA ASP A 164 -14.71 15.24 -2.52
C ASP A 164 -13.31 15.22 -1.90
N ALA A 165 -13.05 14.25 -1.04
CA ALA A 165 -11.74 13.95 -0.46
C ALA A 165 -11.70 12.51 0.04
N CYS A 166 -10.50 12.01 0.28
CA CYS A 166 -10.26 10.68 0.83
C CYS A 166 -9.26 10.77 1.97
N VAL A 167 -9.51 10.05 3.06
CA VAL A 167 -8.55 9.92 4.15
C VAL A 167 -7.89 8.55 4.11
N ASP A 168 -6.64 8.49 4.57
CA ASP A 168 -5.82 7.30 4.57
C ASP A 168 -4.86 7.31 5.75
N TRP A 169 -4.39 6.16 6.16
CA TRP A 169 -3.35 6.05 7.16
C TRP A 169 -2.45 4.85 6.88
N HIS A 170 -1.32 4.80 7.53
CA HIS A 170 -0.44 3.64 7.48
C HIS A 170 0.14 3.32 8.85
N PRO A 171 0.17 2.04 9.26
CA PRO A 171 0.98 1.59 10.39
C PRO A 171 2.45 1.98 10.20
N ALA A 172 3.08 2.42 11.26
CA ALA A 172 4.45 2.95 11.21
C ALA A 172 5.19 2.72 12.54
N ASP A 173 6.43 3.17 12.61
CA ASP A 173 7.20 3.22 13.86
C ASP A 173 7.17 4.59 14.53
N HIS A 174 6.35 5.50 14.01
CA HIS A 174 6.16 6.87 14.49
C HIS A 174 4.75 7.36 14.18
N THR A 175 4.32 8.45 14.81
CA THR A 175 3.01 9.06 14.60
C THR A 175 3.18 10.46 14.01
N GLU A 176 2.64 10.67 12.82
CA GLU A 176 2.77 11.93 12.08
C GLU A 176 1.59 12.19 11.14
N ALA A 177 1.38 13.48 10.84
CA ALA A 177 0.66 13.86 9.62
C ALA A 177 1.61 13.60 8.44
N ASP A 178 1.19 12.76 7.48
CA ASP A 178 2.04 12.38 6.35
C ASP A 178 1.82 13.33 5.17
N VAL A 179 2.78 14.20 4.95
CA VAL A 179 2.80 15.19 3.85
C VAL A 179 3.95 14.89 2.86
N GLN A 180 4.37 13.65 2.80
CA GLN A 180 5.44 13.19 1.91
C GLN A 180 4.87 12.46 0.70
N SER A 181 5.60 12.52 -0.42
CA SER A 181 5.35 11.68 -1.58
C SER A 181 5.96 10.28 -1.41
N THR A 182 5.71 9.41 -2.37
CA THR A 182 6.26 8.06 -2.49
C THR A 182 6.91 7.88 -3.87
N LEU A 183 7.51 6.72 -4.12
CA LEU A 183 8.09 6.43 -5.43
C LEU A 183 7.01 5.90 -6.40
N ALA A 184 7.01 6.42 -7.63
CA ALA A 184 6.33 5.78 -8.74
C ALA A 184 7.13 4.53 -9.15
N LEU A 185 6.43 3.49 -9.63
CA LEU A 185 7.08 2.31 -10.16
C LEU A 185 6.28 1.66 -11.30
N VAL A 186 6.95 0.86 -12.10
CA VAL A 186 6.32 -0.01 -13.09
C VAL A 186 6.95 -1.40 -13.02
N ASP A 187 6.10 -2.42 -13.04
CA ASP A 187 6.46 -3.83 -13.10
C ASP A 187 6.13 -4.40 -14.48
N PHE A 188 7.07 -5.11 -15.06
CA PHE A 188 6.88 -5.79 -16.34
C PHE A 188 7.74 -7.05 -16.44
N LYS A 189 7.31 -7.97 -17.29
CA LYS A 189 8.06 -9.18 -17.63
C LYS A 189 8.66 -9.05 -19.02
N VAL A 190 9.89 -9.49 -19.18
CA VAL A 190 10.58 -9.60 -20.46
C VAL A 190 10.86 -11.07 -20.70
N GLU A 191 10.38 -11.57 -21.82
CA GLU A 191 10.58 -12.95 -22.25
C GLU A 191 11.33 -12.99 -23.57
N PHE A 192 12.30 -13.91 -23.67
CA PHE A 192 13.04 -14.16 -24.89
C PHE A 192 12.77 -15.58 -25.37
N PHE A 193 12.60 -15.73 -26.69
CA PHE A 193 12.25 -16.98 -27.34
C PHE A 193 13.27 -17.31 -28.42
N GLY A 194 14.01 -18.38 -28.22
CA GLY A 194 15.07 -18.82 -29.09
C GLY A 194 14.81 -20.17 -29.75
N GLN A 195 15.86 -20.91 -29.98
CA GLN A 195 15.82 -22.24 -30.57
C GLN A 195 16.86 -23.14 -29.90
N THR A 196 16.43 -24.32 -29.50
CA THR A 196 17.31 -25.33 -28.91
C THR A 196 18.26 -25.93 -29.94
N ALA A 197 19.44 -26.33 -29.45
CA ALA A 197 20.41 -27.12 -30.18
C ALA A 197 21.31 -27.84 -29.17
N HIS A 198 22.01 -28.88 -29.62
CA HIS A 198 23.05 -29.50 -28.81
C HIS A 198 24.23 -28.51 -28.68
N ALA A 199 24.58 -28.14 -27.45
CA ALA A 199 25.55 -27.05 -27.22
C ALA A 199 26.95 -27.33 -27.76
N SER A 200 27.36 -28.60 -27.94
CA SER A 200 28.65 -28.94 -28.51
C SER A 200 28.60 -29.54 -29.91
N ALA A 201 27.53 -30.25 -30.26
CA ALA A 201 27.45 -30.94 -31.55
C ALA A 201 27.06 -30.04 -32.71
N ASP A 202 26.09 -29.12 -32.50
CA ASP A 202 25.57 -28.24 -33.53
C ASP A 202 25.05 -26.89 -33.00
N PRO A 203 25.86 -26.17 -32.17
CA PRO A 203 25.41 -24.92 -31.55
C PRO A 203 25.02 -23.83 -32.59
N TRP A 204 25.54 -23.90 -33.80
CA TRP A 204 25.19 -22.99 -34.89
C TRP A 204 23.71 -23.08 -35.35
N ASN A 205 23.03 -24.15 -34.96
CA ASN A 205 21.59 -24.31 -35.19
C ASN A 205 20.75 -23.76 -34.04
N GLY A 206 21.39 -23.38 -32.92
CA GLY A 206 20.75 -22.78 -31.76
C GLY A 206 20.65 -21.27 -31.83
N ARG A 207 19.67 -20.75 -31.12
CA ARG A 207 19.52 -19.31 -30.82
C ARG A 207 19.20 -19.19 -29.34
N SER A 208 20.15 -18.66 -28.57
CA SER A 208 20.08 -18.72 -27.10
C SER A 208 19.27 -17.58 -26.50
N ALA A 209 18.14 -17.93 -25.89
CA ALA A 209 17.35 -16.99 -25.09
C ALA A 209 18.10 -16.52 -23.84
N SER A 210 19.00 -17.35 -23.29
CA SER A 210 19.87 -16.95 -22.18
C SER A 210 20.91 -15.92 -22.57
N ASP A 211 21.43 -15.98 -23.78
CA ASP A 211 22.34 -14.94 -24.27
C ASP A 211 21.63 -13.60 -24.36
N ALA A 212 20.39 -13.59 -24.84
CA ALA A 212 19.57 -12.38 -24.86
C ALA A 212 19.34 -11.82 -23.46
N LEU A 213 19.05 -12.68 -22.49
CA LEU A 213 18.89 -12.32 -21.08
C LEU A 213 20.17 -11.67 -20.52
N GLU A 214 21.32 -12.27 -20.76
CA GLU A 214 22.62 -11.73 -20.33
C GLU A 214 22.92 -10.38 -20.96
N LEU A 215 22.71 -10.23 -22.27
CA LEU A 215 22.88 -8.99 -22.98
C LEU A 215 21.95 -7.90 -22.48
N TYR A 216 20.70 -8.25 -22.18
CA TYR A 216 19.71 -7.35 -21.63
C TYR A 216 20.10 -6.85 -20.22
N THR A 217 20.47 -7.76 -19.33
CA THR A 217 20.91 -7.40 -17.98
C THR A 217 22.21 -6.59 -17.99
N HIS A 218 23.14 -6.93 -18.89
CA HIS A 218 24.35 -6.14 -19.10
C HIS A 218 24.01 -4.72 -19.56
N GLY A 219 23.10 -4.60 -20.50
CA GLY A 219 22.60 -3.30 -20.97
C GLY A 219 21.98 -2.47 -19.85
N ILE A 220 21.10 -3.07 -19.03
CA ILE A 220 20.52 -2.42 -17.86
C ILE A 220 21.62 -1.92 -16.90
N ASN A 221 22.59 -2.76 -16.59
CA ASN A 221 23.67 -2.43 -15.67
C ASN A 221 24.56 -1.30 -16.21
N SER A 222 24.80 -1.26 -17.52
CA SER A 222 25.48 -0.15 -18.17
C SER A 222 24.67 1.15 -18.15
N TYR A 223 23.36 1.05 -18.34
CA TYR A 223 22.45 2.19 -18.33
C TYR A 223 22.34 2.86 -16.95
N ARG A 224 22.57 2.13 -15.87
CA ARG A 224 22.52 2.67 -14.49
C ARG A 224 23.43 3.87 -14.28
N GLU A 225 24.55 3.97 -15.00
CA GLU A 225 25.46 5.12 -14.95
C GLU A 225 24.82 6.39 -15.52
N HIS A 226 23.82 6.25 -16.39
CA HIS A 226 23.27 7.34 -17.20
C HIS A 226 21.81 7.71 -16.82
N VAL A 227 21.38 7.32 -15.65
CA VAL A 227 20.07 7.70 -15.09
C VAL A 227 20.26 8.63 -13.89
N LYS A 228 19.19 9.39 -13.54
CA LYS A 228 19.22 10.27 -12.36
C LYS A 228 19.42 9.46 -11.06
N PRO A 229 20.03 10.04 -10.02
CA PRO A 229 20.26 9.36 -8.74
C PRO A 229 18.99 8.84 -8.06
N THR A 230 17.83 9.41 -8.38
CA THR A 230 16.51 9.00 -7.85
C THR A 230 15.96 7.74 -8.48
N VAL A 231 16.48 7.33 -9.64
CA VAL A 231 16.01 6.14 -10.37
C VAL A 231 16.55 4.87 -9.74
N ARG A 232 15.70 3.85 -9.68
CA ARG A 232 16.08 2.47 -9.35
C ARG A 232 15.57 1.54 -10.42
N ILE A 233 16.42 0.59 -10.83
CA ILE A 233 16.05 -0.48 -11.75
C ILE A 233 16.39 -1.80 -11.08
N HIS A 234 15.36 -2.61 -10.84
CA HIS A 234 15.49 -3.94 -10.26
C HIS A 234 15.16 -4.99 -11.30
N TYR A 235 15.82 -6.13 -11.27
CA TYR A 235 15.38 -7.28 -12.04
C TYR A 235 15.58 -8.58 -11.25
N HIS A 236 14.73 -9.54 -11.55
CA HIS A 236 14.81 -10.89 -11.05
C HIS A 236 14.73 -11.87 -12.22
N ILE A 237 15.74 -12.73 -12.35
CA ILE A 237 15.75 -13.78 -13.36
C ILE A 237 14.82 -14.88 -12.87
N GLN A 238 13.71 -15.09 -13.59
CA GLN A 238 12.72 -16.10 -13.27
C GLN A 238 12.98 -17.42 -13.99
N ASP A 239 13.53 -17.37 -15.21
CA ASP A 239 13.97 -18.51 -15.97
C ASP A 239 15.19 -18.14 -16.82
N GLY A 240 16.29 -18.87 -16.63
CA GLY A 240 17.56 -18.66 -17.35
C GLY A 240 17.99 -19.89 -18.17
N GLY A 241 17.11 -20.89 -18.34
CA GLY A 241 17.42 -22.18 -18.98
C GLY A 241 17.54 -23.31 -17.96
N GLN A 242 17.65 -24.54 -18.45
CA GLN A 242 17.52 -25.75 -17.61
C GLN A 242 18.83 -26.53 -17.44
N VAL A 243 19.58 -26.71 -18.52
CA VAL A 243 20.78 -27.59 -18.53
C VAL A 243 21.88 -26.99 -19.38
N VAL A 244 23.13 -27.32 -19.05
CA VAL A 244 24.31 -26.71 -19.67
C VAL A 244 24.55 -27.14 -21.12
N ASN A 245 24.10 -28.32 -21.49
CA ASN A 245 24.39 -28.94 -22.80
C ASN A 245 23.28 -28.77 -23.85
N VAL A 246 22.28 -27.96 -23.55
CA VAL A 246 21.21 -27.59 -24.47
C VAL A 246 21.12 -26.07 -24.56
N VAL A 247 21.19 -25.51 -25.78
CA VAL A 247 20.97 -24.09 -26.00
C VAL A 247 19.54 -23.73 -25.57
N PRO A 248 19.34 -22.80 -24.62
CA PRO A 248 18.01 -22.48 -24.12
C PRO A 248 17.14 -21.74 -25.15
N ASP A 249 15.92 -22.21 -25.34
CA ASP A 249 14.94 -21.57 -26.21
C ASP A 249 13.99 -20.61 -25.50
N TYR A 250 14.12 -20.46 -24.19
CA TYR A 250 13.28 -19.59 -23.38
C TYR A 250 14.04 -18.99 -22.20
N SER A 251 13.79 -17.70 -21.96
CA SER A 251 14.22 -17.04 -20.72
C SER A 251 13.21 -15.96 -20.31
N ARG A 252 13.20 -15.64 -19.02
CA ARG A 252 12.26 -14.65 -18.49
C ARG A 252 12.86 -13.87 -17.33
N LEU A 253 12.62 -12.55 -17.35
CA LEU A 253 12.92 -11.63 -16.26
C LEU A 253 11.66 -10.91 -15.80
N TRP A 254 11.61 -10.66 -14.51
CA TRP A 254 10.71 -9.65 -13.93
C TRP A 254 11.55 -8.40 -13.68
N VAL A 255 11.13 -7.27 -14.25
CA VAL A 255 11.85 -5.99 -14.16
C VAL A 255 10.96 -4.97 -13.49
N ARG A 256 11.54 -4.14 -12.63
CA ARG A 256 10.88 -3.02 -11.97
C ARG A 256 11.71 -1.75 -12.14
N VAL A 257 11.06 -0.68 -12.55
CA VAL A 257 11.66 0.66 -12.64
C VAL A 257 10.96 1.57 -11.64
N ARG A 258 11.72 2.34 -10.86
CA ARG A 258 11.22 3.33 -9.91
C ARG A 258 11.84 4.69 -10.15
N ASP A 259 11.05 5.74 -9.88
CA ASP A 259 11.54 7.12 -9.76
C ASP A 259 10.61 7.90 -8.82
N THR A 260 11.02 9.09 -8.44
CA THR A 260 10.23 9.98 -7.56
C THR A 260 8.94 10.47 -8.21
N LYS A 261 8.88 10.48 -9.54
CA LYS A 261 7.71 10.88 -10.32
C LYS A 261 7.50 9.96 -11.52
N ARG A 262 6.25 9.81 -11.91
CA ARG A 262 5.86 9.00 -13.07
C ARG A 262 6.53 9.42 -14.39
N GLU A 263 6.76 10.72 -14.60
CA GLU A 263 7.40 11.19 -15.82
C GLU A 263 8.82 10.61 -15.96
N GLY A 264 9.64 10.74 -14.92
CA GLY A 264 11.00 10.18 -14.91
C GLY A 264 11.01 8.67 -15.00
N MET A 265 10.09 8.02 -14.28
CA MET A 265 9.89 6.57 -14.34
C MET A 265 9.55 6.12 -15.77
N ASN A 266 8.62 6.80 -16.44
CA ASN A 266 8.20 6.46 -17.80
C ASN A 266 9.32 6.62 -18.83
N GLU A 267 10.17 7.64 -18.72
CA GLU A 267 11.34 7.81 -19.59
C GLU A 267 12.28 6.62 -19.49
N VAL A 268 12.61 6.20 -18.28
CA VAL A 268 13.47 5.05 -18.03
C VAL A 268 12.81 3.75 -18.49
N TYR A 269 11.52 3.57 -18.20
CA TYR A 269 10.75 2.42 -18.64
C TYR A 269 10.80 2.23 -20.16
N LYS A 270 10.55 3.30 -20.92
CA LYS A 270 10.63 3.27 -22.39
C LYS A 270 12.01 2.84 -22.89
N GLN A 271 13.07 3.34 -22.28
CA GLN A 271 14.44 2.98 -22.66
C GLN A 271 14.74 1.51 -22.33
N VAL A 272 14.33 1.04 -21.14
CA VAL A 272 14.56 -0.36 -20.73
C VAL A 272 13.78 -1.34 -21.61
N VAL A 273 12.57 -0.97 -22.07
CA VAL A 273 11.83 -1.77 -23.06
C VAL A 273 12.57 -1.82 -24.40
N LYS A 274 13.11 -0.70 -24.90
CA LYS A 274 13.91 -0.67 -26.13
C LYS A 274 15.15 -1.55 -26.04
N MET A 275 15.76 -1.64 -24.89
CA MET A 275 16.93 -2.49 -24.66
C MET A 275 16.61 -3.97 -24.82
N ALA A 276 15.39 -4.38 -24.52
CA ALA A 276 14.93 -5.75 -24.76
C ALA A 276 14.94 -6.09 -26.26
N GLU A 277 14.48 -5.18 -27.10
CA GLU A 277 14.57 -5.31 -28.55
C GLU A 277 16.04 -5.42 -29.02
N GLY A 278 16.92 -4.57 -28.51
CA GLY A 278 18.34 -4.60 -28.81
C GLY A 278 18.99 -5.94 -28.44
N ALA A 279 18.70 -6.45 -27.27
CA ALA A 279 19.20 -7.76 -26.81
C ALA A 279 18.69 -8.91 -27.71
N ALA A 280 17.42 -8.87 -28.11
CA ALA A 280 16.83 -9.85 -29.01
C ALA A 280 17.53 -9.84 -30.37
N ILE A 281 17.81 -8.67 -30.93
CA ILE A 281 18.53 -8.52 -32.20
C ILE A 281 19.95 -9.11 -32.07
N LEU A 282 20.68 -8.77 -31.01
CA LEU A 282 22.04 -9.26 -30.79
C LEU A 282 22.12 -10.78 -30.64
N ALA A 283 21.18 -11.39 -29.97
CA ALA A 283 21.12 -12.84 -29.74
C ALA A 283 20.36 -13.59 -30.86
N ASN A 284 19.79 -12.89 -31.84
CA ASN A 284 18.98 -13.44 -32.91
C ASN A 284 17.80 -14.30 -32.39
N VAL A 285 17.05 -13.74 -31.43
CA VAL A 285 15.87 -14.36 -30.82
C VAL A 285 14.68 -13.43 -30.92
N ASP A 286 13.46 -13.96 -30.66
CA ASP A 286 12.26 -13.17 -30.50
C ASP A 286 12.11 -12.71 -29.04
N TYR A 287 11.30 -11.68 -28.82
CA TYR A 287 11.03 -11.17 -27.47
C TYR A 287 9.59 -10.69 -27.29
N GLU A 288 9.15 -10.69 -26.05
CA GLU A 288 7.91 -10.05 -25.63
C GLU A 288 8.14 -9.24 -24.35
N VAL A 289 7.47 -8.11 -24.27
CA VAL A 289 7.40 -7.30 -23.03
C VAL A 289 5.94 -7.20 -22.60
N ASN A 290 5.65 -7.69 -21.41
CA ASN A 290 4.30 -7.71 -20.85
C ASN A 290 4.24 -6.86 -19.58
N LEU A 291 3.45 -5.79 -19.61
CA LEU A 291 3.16 -4.96 -18.44
C LEU A 291 2.42 -5.79 -17.39
N ILE A 292 2.89 -5.79 -16.16
CA ILE A 292 2.17 -6.35 -15.01
C ILE A 292 1.26 -5.27 -14.44
N SER A 293 1.84 -4.20 -13.90
CA SER A 293 1.16 -3.02 -13.40
C SER A 293 2.17 -1.93 -13.04
N GLY A 294 1.69 -0.71 -12.86
CA GLY A 294 2.54 0.38 -12.38
C GLY A 294 1.74 1.37 -11.58
N ILE A 295 2.39 2.03 -10.64
CA ILE A 295 1.75 2.98 -9.72
C ILE A 295 2.39 4.36 -9.80
N HIS A 296 1.57 5.36 -9.51
CA HIS A 296 1.96 6.75 -9.42
C HIS A 296 2.55 7.06 -8.03
N GLU A 297 3.37 8.11 -7.97
CA GLU A 297 3.74 8.73 -6.71
C GLU A 297 2.53 9.31 -6.00
N VAL A 298 2.54 9.34 -4.67
CA VAL A 298 1.48 10.02 -3.89
C VAL A 298 1.62 11.53 -4.06
N LEU A 299 0.53 12.22 -4.39
CA LEU A 299 0.41 13.66 -4.28
C LEU A 299 0.12 14.02 -2.82
N PRO A 300 1.05 14.65 -2.09
CA PRO A 300 0.79 15.06 -0.72
C PRO A 300 -0.24 16.19 -0.66
N ASN A 301 -0.89 16.34 0.50
CA ASN A 301 -1.83 17.41 0.76
C ASN A 301 -1.50 18.09 2.09
N ARG A 302 -0.89 19.24 2.05
CA ARG A 302 -0.43 19.94 3.24
C ARG A 302 -1.58 20.63 4.00
N ALA A 303 -2.61 21.06 3.30
CA ALA A 303 -3.81 21.61 3.94
C ALA A 303 -4.49 20.57 4.82
N GLY A 304 -4.67 19.36 4.29
CA GLY A 304 -5.16 18.22 5.05
C GLY A 304 -4.20 17.80 6.16
N GLY A 305 -2.90 17.79 5.88
CA GLY A 305 -1.84 17.49 6.85
C GLY A 305 -1.85 18.43 8.06
N ALA A 306 -2.09 19.72 7.85
CA ALA A 306 -2.21 20.69 8.95
C ALA A 306 -3.42 20.40 9.85
N ALA A 307 -4.54 19.98 9.27
CA ALA A 307 -5.72 19.57 10.04
C ALA A 307 -5.45 18.30 10.84
N ILE A 308 -4.80 17.31 10.23
CA ILE A 308 -4.37 16.07 10.90
C ILE A 308 -3.45 16.41 12.08
N GLN A 309 -2.46 17.27 11.89
CA GLN A 309 -1.51 17.65 12.96
C GLN A 309 -2.24 18.16 14.19
N LYS A 310 -3.23 19.06 14.01
CA LYS A 310 -4.06 19.58 15.11
C LYS A 310 -4.82 18.47 15.83
N ASN A 311 -5.32 17.49 15.08
CA ASN A 311 -6.05 16.34 15.66
C ASN A 311 -5.13 15.43 16.46
N LEU A 312 -3.92 15.15 15.96
CA LEU A 312 -2.91 14.37 16.68
C LEU A 312 -2.48 15.08 17.97
N GLU A 313 -2.21 16.37 17.90
CA GLU A 313 -1.86 17.19 19.09
C GLU A 313 -3.01 17.21 20.12
N GLN A 314 -4.25 17.24 19.68
CA GLN A 314 -5.42 17.18 20.57
C GLN A 314 -5.57 15.80 21.22
N LEU A 315 -5.30 14.72 20.49
CA LEU A 315 -5.32 13.34 21.05
C LEU A 315 -4.19 13.11 22.02
N GLY A 316 -3.01 13.70 21.75
CA GLY A 316 -1.81 13.48 22.54
C GLY A 316 -1.10 12.19 22.18
N ALA A 317 -0.04 11.90 22.92
CA ALA A 317 0.81 10.72 22.76
C ALA A 317 0.07 9.42 23.10
N ILE A 318 0.49 8.32 22.47
CA ILE A 318 0.09 6.97 22.90
C ILE A 318 0.91 6.60 24.13
N ASP A 319 0.25 6.15 25.19
CA ASP A 319 0.91 5.66 26.39
C ASP A 319 1.16 4.15 26.32
N TYR A 320 2.37 3.75 26.70
CA TYR A 320 2.78 2.34 26.72
C TYR A 320 3.07 1.88 28.14
N THR A 321 2.73 0.62 28.42
CA THR A 321 3.05 -0.03 29.69
C THR A 321 4.54 -0.42 29.76
N ASP A 322 5.04 -0.75 30.96
CA ASP A 322 6.40 -1.25 31.12
C ASP A 322 6.63 -2.57 30.37
N GLU A 323 5.60 -3.43 30.29
CA GLU A 323 5.63 -4.68 29.54
C GLU A 323 5.73 -4.42 28.02
N GLU A 324 5.04 -3.40 27.53
CA GLU A 324 5.13 -3.00 26.11
C GLU A 324 6.50 -2.41 25.78
N GLN A 325 7.08 -1.61 26.69
CA GLN A 325 8.44 -1.10 26.52
C GLN A 325 9.48 -2.24 26.54
N ASP A 326 9.33 -3.21 27.45
CA ASP A 326 10.20 -4.37 27.50
C ASP A 326 10.12 -5.20 26.21
N PHE A 327 8.92 -5.41 25.69
CA PHE A 327 8.69 -6.04 24.41
C PHE A 327 9.40 -5.28 23.27
N ALA A 328 9.31 -3.95 23.27
CA ALA A 328 9.98 -3.08 22.30
C ALA A 328 11.50 -3.21 22.35
N TYR A 329 12.11 -3.22 23.54
CA TYR A 329 13.55 -3.43 23.70
C TYR A 329 14.01 -4.78 23.17
N LYS A 330 13.23 -5.84 23.42
CA LYS A 330 13.52 -7.19 22.91
C LYS A 330 13.41 -7.27 21.39
N ILE A 331 12.42 -6.63 20.79
CA ILE A 331 12.29 -6.51 19.32
C ILE A 331 13.52 -5.81 18.73
N GLN A 332 13.95 -4.71 19.34
CA GLN A 332 15.11 -3.94 18.87
C GLN A 332 16.41 -4.73 19.00
N GLU A 333 16.59 -5.46 20.10
CA GLU A 333 17.72 -6.35 20.28
C GLU A 333 17.75 -7.46 19.22
N ALA A 334 16.63 -8.13 19.01
CA ALA A 334 16.50 -9.24 18.04
C ALA A 334 16.66 -8.78 16.58
N THR A 335 16.42 -7.52 16.28
CA THR A 335 16.54 -6.93 14.93
C THR A 335 17.80 -6.08 14.76
N PHE A 336 18.72 -6.13 15.71
CA PHE A 336 20.00 -5.37 15.71
C PHE A 336 19.81 -3.85 15.54
N LYS A 337 18.77 -3.32 16.19
CA LYS A 337 18.46 -1.88 16.21
C LYS A 337 18.78 -1.28 17.57
N PRO A 338 19.01 0.03 17.66
CA PRO A 338 19.18 0.71 18.94
C PRO A 338 18.01 0.45 19.89
N LYS A 339 18.32 0.12 21.14
CA LYS A 339 17.32 -0.20 22.18
C LYS A 339 16.79 1.08 22.83
N ILE A 340 16.02 1.84 22.07
CA ILE A 340 15.43 3.11 22.50
C ILE A 340 13.96 3.00 22.90
N GLY A 341 13.36 1.81 22.74
CA GLY A 341 11.99 1.55 23.11
C GLY A 341 10.97 1.99 22.04
N ILE A 342 9.71 2.05 22.44
CA ILE A 342 8.62 2.53 21.61
C ILE A 342 8.25 3.95 22.02
N ASP A 343 8.06 4.82 21.05
CA ASP A 343 7.72 6.22 21.24
C ASP A 343 6.34 6.52 20.67
N GLY A 344 5.41 6.89 21.55
CA GLY A 344 4.04 7.29 21.18
C GLY A 344 3.87 8.78 20.94
N SER A 345 4.94 9.58 21.02
CA SER A 345 4.88 11.03 20.79
C SER A 345 4.54 11.38 19.34
N ILE A 346 4.03 12.59 19.16
CA ILE A 346 3.63 13.09 17.84
C ILE A 346 4.80 13.83 17.22
N SER A 347 5.21 13.41 16.04
CA SER A 347 6.22 14.11 15.25
C SER A 347 5.69 15.46 14.79
N PRO A 348 6.53 16.53 14.79
CA PRO A 348 6.12 17.81 14.24
C PRO A 348 5.82 17.68 12.74
N LEU A 349 4.90 18.50 12.26
CA LEU A 349 4.61 18.58 10.83
C LEU A 349 5.86 19.02 10.06
N LYS A 350 6.28 18.22 9.08
CA LYS A 350 7.45 18.55 8.27
C LYS A 350 7.25 19.86 7.52
N ALA A 351 8.20 20.76 7.64
CA ALA A 351 8.14 22.09 7.03
C ALA A 351 8.37 22.04 5.51
N THR A 352 9.17 21.08 5.06
CA THR A 352 9.54 20.88 3.65
C THR A 352 9.22 19.48 3.19
N GLU A 353 9.00 19.33 1.88
CA GLU A 353 8.89 18.03 1.25
C GLU A 353 10.29 17.51 0.92
N GLU A 354 10.58 16.30 1.37
CA GLU A 354 11.83 15.61 1.03
C GLU A 354 11.59 14.69 -0.16
N HIS A 355 12.64 14.43 -0.93
CA HIS A 355 12.56 13.40 -1.95
C HIS A 355 12.37 12.03 -1.28
N PRO A 356 11.35 11.26 -1.66
CA PRO A 356 11.15 9.95 -1.09
C PRO A 356 12.33 9.04 -1.47
N MET A 357 12.89 8.37 -0.47
CA MET A 357 13.97 7.39 -0.64
C MET A 357 13.50 5.95 -0.41
N GLY A 358 12.21 5.79 -0.14
CA GLY A 358 11.68 4.54 0.37
C GLY A 358 10.64 3.89 -0.52
N GLY A 359 9.48 3.64 0.05
CA GLY A 359 8.46 2.79 -0.51
C GLY A 359 7.59 3.41 -1.59
N SER A 360 6.76 2.55 -2.13
CA SER A 360 5.73 2.86 -3.10
C SER A 360 4.39 2.35 -2.57
N THR A 361 3.29 2.94 -3.00
CA THR A 361 1.94 2.48 -2.65
C THR A 361 0.96 2.82 -3.76
N ASP A 362 0.00 1.95 -4.01
CA ASP A 362 -1.06 2.20 -4.98
C ASP A 362 -2.06 3.30 -4.55
N VAL A 363 -1.95 3.81 -3.31
CA VAL A 363 -2.61 5.05 -2.88
C VAL A 363 -2.20 6.24 -3.77
N GLY A 364 -0.99 6.20 -4.33
CA GLY A 364 -0.54 7.20 -5.31
C GLY A 364 -1.51 7.40 -6.46
N ASP A 365 -2.06 6.31 -6.99
CA ASP A 365 -3.05 6.37 -8.07
C ASP A 365 -4.35 7.06 -7.63
N VAL A 366 -4.84 6.74 -6.44
CA VAL A 366 -6.01 7.41 -5.87
C VAL A 366 -5.77 8.91 -5.71
N SER A 367 -4.56 9.31 -5.32
CA SER A 367 -4.17 10.72 -5.12
C SER A 367 -4.16 11.57 -6.40
N PHE A 368 -4.17 10.96 -7.57
CA PHE A 368 -4.34 11.65 -8.86
C PHE A 368 -5.80 11.76 -9.31
N LEU A 369 -6.72 11.12 -8.60
CA LEU A 369 -8.16 11.19 -8.88
C LEU A 369 -8.89 12.10 -7.92
N VAL A 370 -8.52 12.06 -6.63
CA VAL A 370 -9.14 12.84 -5.55
C VAL A 370 -8.07 13.27 -4.55
N PRO A 371 -8.31 14.35 -3.79
CA PRO A 371 -7.40 14.71 -2.70
C PRO A 371 -7.31 13.57 -1.67
N VAL A 372 -6.11 13.18 -1.30
CA VAL A 372 -5.87 12.19 -0.25
C VAL A 372 -5.10 12.84 0.89
N VAL A 373 -5.66 12.80 2.09
CA VAL A 373 -5.01 13.27 3.31
C VAL A 373 -4.61 12.08 4.16
N ARG A 374 -3.36 12.04 4.61
CA ARG A 374 -2.73 10.84 5.15
C ARG A 374 -2.08 11.07 6.50
N LEU A 375 -2.05 10.04 7.33
CA LEU A 375 -1.29 10.01 8.57
C LEU A 375 -0.62 8.65 8.77
N GLY A 376 0.45 8.64 9.54
CA GLY A 376 1.08 7.44 10.07
C GLY A 376 0.85 7.35 11.57
N VAL A 377 0.72 6.15 12.10
CA VAL A 377 0.55 5.90 13.53
C VAL A 377 1.46 4.79 13.97
N THR A 378 2.10 4.97 15.12
CA THR A 378 2.99 3.99 15.75
C THR A 378 2.24 2.69 16.04
N THR A 379 2.72 1.60 15.45
CA THR A 379 2.25 0.22 15.68
C THR A 379 3.40 -0.73 15.97
N ALA A 380 4.63 -0.23 16.00
CA ALA A 380 5.85 -0.99 16.25
C ALA A 380 6.93 -0.09 16.86
N PRO A 381 7.94 -0.67 17.53
CA PRO A 381 9.06 0.09 18.09
C PRO A 381 9.85 0.87 17.03
N LYS A 382 10.49 1.94 17.46
CA LYS A 382 11.37 2.75 16.62
C LYS A 382 12.46 1.92 15.97
N GLY A 383 12.61 2.06 14.65
CA GLY A 383 13.61 1.36 13.85
C GLY A 383 13.21 -0.08 13.45
N THR A 384 12.04 -0.56 13.81
CA THR A 384 11.57 -1.90 13.41
C THR A 384 11.64 -2.05 11.90
N PRO A 385 12.30 -3.10 11.38
CA PRO A 385 12.31 -3.37 9.94
C PRO A 385 10.91 -3.69 9.44
N TRP A 386 10.44 -2.93 8.46
CA TRP A 386 9.13 -3.20 7.84
C TRP A 386 9.23 -4.43 6.92
N HIS A 387 8.11 -5.08 6.64
CA HIS A 387 8.04 -6.37 5.94
C HIS A 387 8.83 -7.47 6.64
N SER A 388 8.87 -7.45 7.96
CA SER A 388 9.56 -8.44 8.78
C SER A 388 8.64 -9.10 9.80
N TRP A 389 9.11 -10.21 10.38
CA TRP A 389 8.45 -10.91 11.48
C TRP A 389 8.14 -9.97 12.68
N ALA A 390 8.98 -8.95 12.89
CA ALA A 390 8.82 -8.04 14.02
C ALA A 390 7.55 -7.20 13.91
N VAL A 391 7.21 -6.74 12.72
CA VAL A 391 5.93 -6.03 12.46
C VAL A 391 4.75 -6.97 12.66
N VAL A 392 4.86 -8.22 12.23
CA VAL A 392 3.81 -9.24 12.44
C VAL A 392 3.57 -9.45 13.92
N ALA A 393 4.62 -9.62 14.72
CA ALA A 393 4.52 -9.81 16.17
C ALA A 393 3.79 -8.64 16.84
N CYS A 394 4.17 -7.41 16.54
CA CYS A 394 3.55 -6.21 17.12
C CYS A 394 2.09 -6.02 16.70
N GLY A 395 1.75 -6.37 15.46
CA GLY A 395 0.40 -6.20 14.90
C GLY A 395 -0.66 -7.12 15.50
N GLY A 396 -0.27 -8.19 16.17
CA GLY A 396 -1.18 -9.14 16.83
C GLY A 396 -1.31 -8.97 18.34
N MET A 397 -0.74 -7.90 18.90
CA MET A 397 -0.75 -7.68 20.35
C MET A 397 -1.00 -6.19 20.68
N SER A 398 -0.99 -5.84 21.97
CA SER A 398 -1.46 -4.54 22.46
C SER A 398 -0.78 -3.32 21.84
N ILE A 399 0.49 -3.41 21.44
CA ILE A 399 1.19 -2.30 20.76
C ILE A 399 0.47 -1.96 19.44
N GLY A 400 0.20 -2.97 18.62
CA GLY A 400 -0.56 -2.79 17.39
C GLY A 400 -1.99 -2.32 17.64
N HIS A 401 -2.68 -2.93 18.60
CA HIS A 401 -4.06 -2.58 18.95
C HIS A 401 -4.19 -1.12 19.40
N LYS A 402 -3.27 -0.62 20.21
CA LYS A 402 -3.25 0.80 20.64
C LYS A 402 -3.09 1.75 19.44
N GLY A 403 -2.18 1.44 18.52
CA GLY A 403 -2.00 2.22 17.31
C GLY A 403 -3.24 2.21 16.41
N MET A 404 -3.87 1.06 16.26
CA MET A 404 -5.12 0.91 15.50
C MET A 404 -6.26 1.76 16.05
N VAL A 405 -6.51 1.70 17.34
CA VAL A 405 -7.57 2.49 17.99
C VAL A 405 -7.27 3.98 17.90
N TYR A 406 -6.02 4.36 18.11
CA TYR A 406 -5.56 5.75 17.94
C TYR A 406 -5.79 6.25 16.51
N ALA A 407 -5.42 5.46 15.52
CA ALA A 407 -5.63 5.79 14.11
C ALA A 407 -7.12 5.98 13.78
N ALA A 408 -7.99 5.10 14.28
CA ALA A 408 -9.44 5.23 14.09
C ALA A 408 -9.97 6.55 14.66
N LYS A 409 -9.48 6.98 15.82
CA LYS A 409 -9.82 8.28 16.42
C LYS A 409 -9.33 9.45 15.57
N ALA A 410 -8.06 9.45 15.18
CA ALA A 410 -7.46 10.52 14.38
C ALA A 410 -8.12 10.66 13.01
N LEU A 411 -8.40 9.54 12.35
CA LEU A 411 -9.10 9.52 11.06
C LEU A 411 -10.52 10.07 11.17
N SER A 412 -11.28 9.63 12.18
CA SER A 412 -12.66 10.10 12.39
C SER A 412 -12.71 11.60 12.72
N MET A 413 -11.77 12.11 13.52
CA MET A 413 -11.66 13.55 13.81
C MET A 413 -11.35 14.35 12.53
N THR A 414 -10.46 13.84 11.70
CA THR A 414 -10.12 14.48 10.42
C THR A 414 -11.31 14.47 9.46
N MET A 415 -12.06 13.38 9.40
CA MET A 415 -13.30 13.34 8.63
C MET A 415 -14.34 14.33 9.14
N VAL A 416 -14.50 14.51 10.45
CA VAL A 416 -15.36 15.56 11.03
C VAL A 416 -14.95 16.94 10.50
N ASP A 417 -13.65 17.23 10.43
CA ASP A 417 -13.17 18.48 9.87
C ASP A 417 -13.57 18.63 8.40
N LEU A 418 -13.39 17.60 7.59
CA LEU A 418 -13.76 17.64 6.17
C LEU A 418 -15.27 17.76 5.94
N PHE A 419 -16.10 17.17 6.80
CA PHE A 419 -17.55 17.29 6.73
C PHE A 419 -18.09 18.66 7.17
N THR A 420 -17.42 19.31 8.13
CA THR A 420 -17.96 20.51 8.79
C THR A 420 -17.24 21.81 8.45
N ASP A 421 -16.03 21.75 7.94
CA ASP A 421 -15.22 22.92 7.61
C ASP A 421 -15.09 23.06 6.09
N LYS A 422 -16.02 23.83 5.53
CA LYS A 422 -16.07 24.07 4.08
C LYS A 422 -14.79 24.73 3.55
N ALA A 423 -14.21 25.65 4.30
CA ALA A 423 -12.98 26.33 3.90
C ALA A 423 -11.79 25.35 3.86
N LEU A 424 -11.68 24.45 4.82
CA LEU A 424 -10.68 23.40 4.80
C LEU A 424 -10.86 22.49 3.59
N LEU A 425 -12.07 22.00 3.35
CA LEU A 425 -12.34 21.11 2.22
C LEU A 425 -11.99 21.77 0.88
N GLU A 426 -12.33 23.03 0.70
CA GLU A 426 -11.95 23.78 -0.50
C GLU A 426 -10.42 23.94 -0.61
N SER A 427 -9.71 24.20 0.49
CA SER A 427 -8.25 24.28 0.49
C SER A 427 -7.59 22.94 0.11
N VAL A 428 -8.13 21.84 0.62
CA VAL A 428 -7.68 20.47 0.30
C VAL A 428 -7.88 20.16 -1.19
N LYS A 429 -9.02 20.55 -1.75
CA LYS A 429 -9.34 20.39 -3.18
C LYS A 429 -8.46 21.25 -4.07
N GLU A 430 -8.22 22.49 -3.67
CA GLU A 430 -7.40 23.43 -4.45
C GLU A 430 -5.94 22.97 -4.50
N GLU A 431 -5.37 22.52 -3.40
CA GLU A 431 -4.02 21.97 -3.38
C GLU A 431 -3.91 20.75 -4.30
N PHE A 432 -4.85 19.82 -4.25
CA PHE A 432 -4.93 18.68 -5.14
C PHE A 432 -4.92 19.11 -6.61
N LYS A 433 -5.77 20.08 -6.95
CA LYS A 433 -5.90 20.61 -8.31
C LYS A 433 -4.58 21.22 -8.81
N ILE A 434 -3.91 22.01 -7.98
CA ILE A 434 -2.63 22.63 -8.30
C ILE A 434 -1.55 21.56 -8.49
N ARG A 435 -1.43 20.59 -7.59
CA ARG A 435 -0.40 19.55 -7.65
C ARG A 435 -0.59 18.59 -8.81
N LYS A 436 -1.83 18.22 -9.10
CA LYS A 436 -2.17 17.40 -10.27
C LYS A 436 -1.92 18.16 -11.59
N GLY A 437 -2.22 19.43 -11.63
CA GLY A 437 -2.14 20.25 -12.84
C GLY A 437 -3.11 19.74 -13.90
N ASP A 438 -2.68 19.79 -15.15
CA ASP A 438 -3.45 19.32 -16.33
C ASP A 438 -3.26 17.84 -16.67
N TYR A 439 -2.52 17.10 -15.83
CA TYR A 439 -2.31 15.66 -16.04
C TYR A 439 -3.62 14.88 -16.05
N GLN A 440 -3.82 14.10 -17.10
CA GLN A 440 -4.94 13.18 -17.21
C GLN A 440 -4.52 11.80 -16.70
N TYR A 441 -5.12 11.37 -15.59
CA TYR A 441 -4.78 10.09 -14.98
C TYR A 441 -5.15 8.92 -15.88
N GLU A 442 -4.18 8.01 -16.07
CA GLU A 442 -4.39 6.72 -16.72
C GLU A 442 -3.70 5.64 -15.87
N PRO A 443 -4.40 4.57 -15.49
CA PRO A 443 -3.77 3.47 -14.75
C PRO A 443 -2.81 2.69 -15.64
N LEU A 444 -1.65 2.35 -15.11
CA LEU A 444 -0.67 1.49 -15.79
C LEU A 444 -1.05 0.02 -15.60
N LEU A 445 -2.03 -0.40 -16.36
CA LEU A 445 -2.57 -1.75 -16.34
C LEU A 445 -2.60 -2.36 -17.74
N PRO A 446 -2.37 -3.69 -17.87
CA PRO A 446 -2.69 -4.40 -19.09
C PRO A 446 -4.21 -4.46 -19.29
N PRO A 447 -4.69 -4.72 -20.52
CA PRO A 447 -6.10 -5.02 -20.76
C PRO A 447 -6.57 -6.23 -19.96
N GLY A 448 -7.86 -6.25 -19.61
CA GLY A 448 -8.47 -7.40 -18.95
C GLY A 448 -8.63 -7.28 -17.44
N PRO A 449 -9.14 -8.35 -16.81
CA PRO A 449 -9.41 -8.38 -15.36
C PRO A 449 -8.14 -8.49 -14.53
N PRO A 450 -8.24 -8.31 -13.19
CA PRO A 450 -7.11 -8.56 -12.30
C PRO A 450 -6.62 -10.02 -12.37
N PRO A 451 -5.32 -10.27 -12.13
CA PRO A 451 -4.72 -11.61 -12.23
C PRO A 451 -5.03 -12.45 -11.00
N LEU A 452 -6.28 -12.83 -10.81
CA LEU A 452 -6.73 -13.67 -9.70
C LEU A 452 -6.09 -15.06 -9.77
N GLY A 453 -5.59 -15.56 -8.63
CA GLY A 453 -5.00 -16.90 -8.53
C GLY A 453 -3.60 -17.05 -9.14
N GLN A 454 -2.94 -15.97 -9.52
CA GLN A 454 -1.53 -15.99 -9.94
C GLN A 454 -0.62 -15.81 -8.71
N GLU A 455 0.44 -16.64 -8.63
CA GLU A 455 1.49 -16.56 -7.60
C GLU A 455 2.57 -15.52 -7.93
#